data_34d6a694a35c8788f17e1e91bb4b5934
#
_entry.id   34d6a694a35c8788f17e1e91bb4b5934
#
_cell.length_a   1.000
_cell.length_b   1.000
_cell.length_c   1.000
_cell.angle_alpha   90.00
_cell.angle_beta   90.00
_cell.angle_gamma   90.00
#
_symmetry.space_group_name_H-M   'P 1'
#
loop_
_entity.id
_entity.type
_entity.pdbx_description
1 polymer ?
#
loop_
_entity_poly.entity_id
_entity_poly.type
_entity_poly.pdbx_seq_one_letter_code
_entity_poly.pdbx_strand_id
1 'polypeptide(L)'
;MLFLCAIRAKPLLLFLYINLSIQLTIMLVKTYSAAVNGLDVTTVTVEVNIVPGVMYRMTGLGDMAVREGRDRIASAVQFNGYKFPHGDITINLAPADLRKEGSSFDLPLAIGILAASGAIVSDVLDQFMMVGELGLDGKLQPIKGALPIAIKARKEKLRGLIVPKQNEREAAVVNNLEVYGMENILDVIKLLT
;
A
#
# COMPACT_ATOMS: atom_id res chain seq x y z
N MET A 1 13.41 57.17 -21.25
CA MET A 1 12.55 57.00 -20.07
C MET A 1 11.56 55.87 -20.31
N LEU A 2 12.02 54.63 -20.61
CA LEU A 2 11.22 53.45 -21.02
C LEU A 2 11.80 52.09 -20.57
N PHE A 3 12.60 52.08 -19.47
CA PHE A 3 13.24 50.86 -19.00
C PHE A 3 12.87 50.41 -17.57
N LEU A 4 11.89 51.07 -16.92
CA LEU A 4 11.54 50.80 -15.53
C LEU A 4 10.20 50.05 -15.31
N CYS A 5 9.49 49.63 -16.38
CA CYS A 5 8.19 48.99 -16.24
C CYS A 5 8.20 47.45 -16.28
N ALA A 6 9.35 46.79 -16.57
CA ALA A 6 9.41 45.35 -16.78
C ALA A 6 9.77 44.50 -15.55
N ILE A 7 10.09 45.14 -14.40
CA ILE A 7 10.61 44.41 -13.22
C ILE A 7 9.53 44.09 -12.17
N ARG A 8 8.32 44.69 -12.27
CA ARG A 8 7.27 44.52 -11.26
C ARG A 8 6.32 43.31 -11.47
N ALA A 9 6.35 42.67 -12.63
CA ALA A 9 5.45 41.54 -12.92
C ALA A 9 6.02 40.14 -12.56
N LYS A 10 7.32 40.02 -12.32
CA LYS A 10 7.97 38.74 -12.02
C LYS A 10 7.65 38.11 -10.67
N PRO A 11 7.48 38.84 -9.54
CA PRO A 11 7.20 38.18 -8.26
C PRO A 11 5.79 37.58 -8.18
N LEU A 12 4.81 38.21 -8.84
CA LEU A 12 3.43 37.72 -8.81
C LEU A 12 3.25 36.45 -9.67
N LEU A 13 3.91 36.40 -10.84
CA LEU A 13 3.96 35.22 -11.68
C LEU A 13 4.76 34.07 -11.03
N LEU A 14 5.84 34.37 -10.36
CA LEU A 14 6.61 33.40 -9.59
C LEU A 14 5.80 32.89 -8.38
N PHE A 15 5.07 33.75 -7.71
CA PHE A 15 4.18 33.38 -6.59
C PHE A 15 2.98 32.55 -7.07
N LEU A 16 2.40 32.87 -8.24
CA LEU A 16 1.38 32.08 -8.90
C LEU A 16 1.92 30.73 -9.41
N TYR A 17 3.14 30.70 -9.93
CA TYR A 17 3.81 29.48 -10.37
C TYR A 17 4.17 28.57 -9.20
N ILE A 18 4.66 29.13 -8.10
CA ILE A 18 4.95 28.42 -6.84
C ILE A 18 3.65 27.92 -6.21
N ASN A 19 2.56 28.71 -6.20
CA ASN A 19 1.26 28.24 -5.70
C ASN A 19 0.59 27.22 -6.63
N LEU A 20 0.82 27.27 -7.93
CA LEU A 20 0.33 26.26 -8.87
C LEU A 20 1.14 24.95 -8.80
N SER A 21 2.41 25.02 -8.36
CA SER A 21 3.28 23.85 -8.18
C SER A 21 3.10 23.19 -6.80
N ILE A 22 2.45 23.85 -5.86
CA ILE A 22 2.05 23.31 -4.55
C ILE A 22 0.53 23.03 -4.58
N GLN A 23 0.00 22.50 -5.66
CA GLN A 23 -1.11 21.58 -5.50
C GLN A 23 -0.49 20.27 -5.01
N LEU A 24 -0.34 20.17 -3.69
CA LEU A 24 -0.23 18.87 -3.03
C LEU A 24 -1.44 18.07 -3.51
N THR A 25 -1.24 17.26 -4.52
CA THR A 25 -2.23 16.28 -4.94
C THR A 25 -2.31 15.33 -3.75
N ILE A 26 -3.33 15.53 -2.90
CA ILE A 26 -3.65 14.57 -1.84
C ILE A 26 -3.98 13.29 -2.58
N MET A 27 -3.03 12.37 -2.62
CA MET A 27 -3.15 11.12 -3.37
C MET A 27 -3.66 10.06 -2.39
N LEU A 28 -4.97 9.81 -2.43
CA LEU A 28 -5.54 8.65 -1.73
C LEU A 28 -5.24 7.41 -2.56
N VAL A 29 -4.39 6.54 -2.02
CA VAL A 29 -4.07 5.24 -2.62
C VAL A 29 -4.92 4.16 -1.96
N LYS A 30 -5.40 3.22 -2.78
CA LYS A 30 -6.12 2.03 -2.32
C LYS A 30 -5.38 0.78 -2.75
N THR A 31 -5.22 -0.16 -1.81
CA THR A 31 -4.79 -1.53 -2.07
C THR A 31 -5.78 -2.49 -1.42
N TYR A 32 -5.83 -3.73 -1.89
CA TYR A 32 -6.75 -4.72 -1.36
C TYR A 32 -6.01 -5.84 -0.63
N SER A 33 -6.58 -6.24 0.49
CA SER A 33 -6.15 -7.35 1.32
C SER A 33 -7.35 -8.18 1.76
N ALA A 34 -7.13 -9.14 2.65
CA ALA A 34 -8.18 -9.97 3.19
C ALA A 34 -7.99 -10.21 4.69
N ALA A 35 -9.10 -10.22 5.43
CA ALA A 35 -9.17 -10.69 6.79
C ALA A 35 -9.84 -12.06 6.82
N VAL A 36 -9.21 -13.03 7.49
CA VAL A 36 -9.69 -14.40 7.64
C VAL A 36 -10.28 -14.58 9.03
N ASN A 37 -11.56 -14.94 9.11
CA ASN A 37 -12.26 -15.25 10.36
C ASN A 37 -12.80 -16.69 10.27
N GLY A 38 -12.04 -17.66 10.79
CA GLY A 38 -12.38 -19.07 10.61
C GLY A 38 -12.39 -19.48 9.14
N LEU A 39 -13.54 -19.79 8.57
CA LEU A 39 -13.72 -20.10 7.14
C LEU A 39 -14.15 -18.89 6.31
N ASP A 40 -14.59 -17.82 6.96
CA ASP A 40 -15.04 -16.62 6.28
C ASP A 40 -13.88 -15.69 5.96
N VAL A 41 -13.89 -15.15 4.74
CA VAL A 41 -12.91 -14.18 4.28
C VAL A 41 -13.62 -12.91 3.83
N THR A 42 -13.20 -11.79 4.40
CA THR A 42 -13.70 -10.46 4.04
C THR A 42 -12.61 -9.67 3.38
N THR A 43 -12.91 -9.04 2.24
CA THR A 43 -12.01 -8.12 1.56
C THR A 43 -11.80 -6.89 2.43
N VAL A 44 -10.55 -6.51 2.62
CA VAL A 44 -10.14 -5.31 3.35
C VAL A 44 -9.54 -4.32 2.36
N THR A 45 -10.16 -3.15 2.26
CA THR A 45 -9.57 -2.03 1.53
C THR A 45 -8.59 -1.29 2.46
N VAL A 46 -7.35 -1.21 2.04
CA VAL A 46 -6.29 -0.45 2.71
C VAL A 46 -6.19 0.90 2.01
N GLU A 47 -6.64 1.94 2.65
CA GLU A 47 -6.58 3.31 2.14
C GLU A 47 -5.42 4.04 2.81
N VAL A 48 -4.52 4.62 2.01
CA VAL A 48 -3.34 5.35 2.50
C VAL A 48 -3.35 6.76 1.95
N ASN A 49 -3.20 7.72 2.83
CA ASN A 49 -3.02 9.13 2.51
C ASN A 49 -1.79 9.68 3.23
N ILE A 50 -0.99 10.48 2.54
CA ILE A 50 0.20 11.13 3.10
C ILE A 50 0.12 12.63 2.82
N VAL A 51 0.23 13.42 3.89
CA VAL A 51 0.27 14.89 3.82
C VAL A 51 1.47 15.42 4.64
N PRO A 52 1.89 16.67 4.48
CA PRO A 52 2.95 17.24 5.31
C PRO A 52 2.63 17.12 6.80
N GLY A 53 3.60 16.62 7.59
CA GLY A 53 3.46 16.40 9.03
C GLY A 53 4.44 15.35 9.55
N VAL A 54 4.16 14.77 10.72
CA VAL A 54 5.05 13.80 11.39
C VAL A 54 4.29 12.65 12.07
N MET A 55 2.99 12.55 11.86
CA MET A 55 2.15 11.59 12.58
C MET A 55 1.88 10.33 11.77
N TYR A 56 1.74 9.21 12.46
CA TYR A 56 1.29 7.95 11.89
C TYR A 56 -0.01 7.54 12.58
N ARG A 57 -1.09 7.46 11.85
CA ARG A 57 -2.43 7.13 12.35
C ARG A 57 -3.00 5.95 11.59
N MET A 58 -3.62 5.04 12.33
CA MET A 58 -4.31 3.88 11.74
C MET A 58 -5.71 3.76 12.34
N THR A 59 -6.72 3.63 11.48
CA THR A 59 -8.12 3.43 11.80
C THR A 59 -8.63 2.11 11.21
N GLY A 60 -9.82 1.65 11.60
CA GLY A 60 -10.44 0.44 11.05
C GLY A 60 -10.12 -0.85 11.83
N LEU A 61 -9.99 -0.76 13.16
CA LEU A 61 -9.85 -1.93 14.08
C LEU A 61 -8.68 -2.87 13.76
N GLY A 62 -7.53 -2.32 13.34
CA GLY A 62 -6.29 -3.09 13.32
C GLY A 62 -5.86 -3.46 14.74
N ASP A 63 -5.51 -4.72 14.97
CA ASP A 63 -4.97 -5.20 16.24
C ASP A 63 -3.54 -4.67 16.51
N MET A 64 -2.92 -5.10 17.62
CA MET A 64 -1.57 -4.69 17.96
C MET A 64 -0.56 -5.15 16.91
N ALA A 65 -0.69 -6.38 16.37
CA ALA A 65 0.23 -6.92 15.35
C ALA A 65 0.20 -6.12 14.03
N VAL A 66 -1.00 -5.67 13.61
CA VAL A 66 -1.15 -4.78 12.44
C VAL A 66 -0.49 -3.43 12.70
N ARG A 67 -0.63 -2.87 13.92
CA ARG A 67 -0.04 -1.58 14.28
C ARG A 67 1.48 -1.62 14.41
N GLU A 68 2.03 -2.71 14.94
CA GLU A 68 3.47 -2.98 15.02
C GLU A 68 4.10 -3.17 13.62
N GLY A 69 3.30 -3.52 12.61
CA GLY A 69 3.71 -3.62 11.21
C GLY A 69 4.42 -2.38 10.68
N ARG A 70 4.17 -1.18 11.26
CA ARG A 70 4.86 0.06 10.87
C ARG A 70 6.39 -0.10 10.90
N ASP A 71 6.93 -0.66 11.98
CA ASP A 71 8.40 -0.74 12.14
C ASP A 71 8.99 -1.82 11.23
N ARG A 72 8.26 -2.94 11.02
CA ARG A 72 8.65 -3.95 10.02
C ARG A 72 8.64 -3.39 8.61
N ILE A 73 7.58 -2.68 8.23
CA ILE A 73 7.45 -2.03 6.92
C ILE A 73 8.55 -0.99 6.71
N ALA A 74 8.81 -0.13 7.69
CA ALA A 74 9.84 0.88 7.58
C ALA A 74 11.23 0.26 7.37
N SER A 75 11.58 -0.78 8.15
CA SER A 75 12.83 -1.53 7.97
C SER A 75 12.91 -2.20 6.60
N ALA A 76 11.86 -2.95 6.20
CA ALA A 76 11.82 -3.67 4.93
C ALA A 76 12.00 -2.74 3.73
N VAL A 77 11.30 -1.60 3.74
CA VAL A 77 11.36 -0.58 2.69
C VAL A 77 12.77 0.02 2.60
N GLN A 78 13.37 0.40 3.75
CA GLN A 78 14.71 0.99 3.81
C GLN A 78 15.79 -0.01 3.41
N PHE A 79 15.70 -1.26 3.86
CA PHE A 79 16.65 -2.31 3.49
C PHE A 79 16.69 -2.54 1.98
N ASN A 80 15.55 -2.37 1.31
CA ASN A 80 15.42 -2.55 -0.14
C ASN A 80 15.64 -1.26 -0.94
N GLY A 81 16.25 -0.22 -0.34
CA GLY A 81 16.71 0.99 -1.04
C GLY A 81 15.65 2.06 -1.23
N TYR A 82 14.44 1.88 -0.70
CA TYR A 82 13.39 2.90 -0.68
C TYR A 82 13.48 3.74 0.59
N LYS A 83 12.96 4.97 0.53
CA LYS A 83 12.82 5.81 1.72
C LYS A 83 11.44 5.63 2.32
N PHE A 84 11.36 5.36 3.62
CA PHE A 84 10.09 5.46 4.32
C PHE A 84 9.68 6.94 4.37
N PRO A 85 8.46 7.30 3.94
CA PRO A 85 8.09 8.70 3.76
C PRO A 85 8.02 9.46 5.08
N HIS A 86 8.45 10.73 5.04
CA HIS A 86 8.20 11.69 6.09
C HIS A 86 6.86 12.40 5.81
N GLY A 87 6.00 12.47 6.81
CA GLY A 87 4.69 13.11 6.69
C GLY A 87 3.68 12.58 7.70
N ASP A 88 2.49 13.18 7.69
CA ASP A 88 1.31 12.62 8.35
C ASP A 88 0.77 11.49 7.48
N ILE A 89 1.04 10.25 7.90
CA ILE A 89 0.54 9.04 7.24
C ILE A 89 -0.75 8.64 7.92
N THR A 90 -1.85 8.69 7.18
CA THR A 90 -3.15 8.21 7.65
C THR A 90 -3.54 6.97 6.88
N ILE A 91 -3.82 5.89 7.61
CA ILE A 91 -4.24 4.60 7.08
C ILE A 91 -5.64 4.29 7.58
N ASN A 92 -6.50 3.84 6.68
CA ASN A 92 -7.81 3.32 7.02
C ASN A 92 -7.96 1.89 6.49
N LEU A 93 -8.38 0.97 7.36
CA LEU A 93 -8.66 -0.43 7.02
C LEU A 93 -10.17 -0.65 6.99
N ALA A 94 -10.78 -0.56 5.83
CA ALA A 94 -12.22 -0.73 5.65
C ALA A 94 -12.60 -2.20 5.33
N PRO A 95 -13.74 -2.69 5.87
CA PRO A 95 -14.74 -2.03 6.70
C PRO A 95 -14.29 -1.88 8.16
N ALA A 96 -14.77 -0.84 8.86
CA ALA A 96 -14.30 -0.49 10.21
C ALA A 96 -14.87 -1.38 11.32
N ASP A 97 -15.96 -2.10 11.07
CA ASP A 97 -16.63 -3.00 12.00
C ASP A 97 -15.97 -4.38 12.11
N LEU A 98 -15.07 -4.71 11.20
CA LEU A 98 -14.34 -5.97 11.19
C LEU A 98 -12.97 -5.80 11.84
N ARG A 99 -12.64 -6.63 12.82
CA ARG A 99 -11.31 -6.70 13.42
C ARG A 99 -10.31 -7.32 12.44
N LYS A 100 -9.17 -6.64 12.20
CA LYS A 100 -8.06 -7.13 11.38
C LYS A 100 -6.97 -7.61 12.30
N GLU A 101 -6.63 -8.88 12.17
CA GLU A 101 -5.67 -9.55 13.06
C GLU A 101 -4.46 -10.06 12.28
N GLY A 102 -3.30 -10.01 12.95
CA GLY A 102 -2.07 -10.56 12.45
C GLY A 102 -1.30 -9.67 11.48
N SER A 103 -0.16 -10.18 11.03
CA SER A 103 0.86 -9.46 10.25
C SER A 103 0.68 -9.53 8.74
N SER A 104 -0.36 -10.24 8.24
CA SER A 104 -0.60 -10.44 6.79
C SER A 104 -0.90 -9.14 6.02
N PHE A 105 -1.16 -8.05 6.73
CA PHE A 105 -1.40 -6.73 6.15
C PHE A 105 -0.13 -5.93 5.86
N ASP A 106 1.06 -6.40 6.29
CA ASP A 106 2.31 -5.67 6.10
C ASP A 106 2.58 -5.36 4.62
N LEU A 107 2.38 -6.33 3.74
CA LEU A 107 2.60 -6.17 2.30
C LEU A 107 1.69 -5.09 1.68
N PRO A 108 0.36 -5.17 1.76
CA PRO A 108 -0.53 -4.16 1.16
C PRO A 108 -0.34 -2.77 1.78
N LEU A 109 0.01 -2.69 3.07
CA LEU A 109 0.36 -1.44 3.74
C LEU A 109 1.65 -0.83 3.18
N ALA A 110 2.70 -1.64 3.00
CA ALA A 110 3.98 -1.19 2.45
C ALA A 110 3.82 -0.66 1.01
N ILE A 111 3.12 -1.40 0.15
CA ILE A 111 2.85 -1.00 -1.23
C ILE A 111 1.99 0.27 -1.26
N GLY A 112 0.94 0.36 -0.43
CA GLY A 112 0.10 1.55 -0.30
C GLY A 112 0.89 2.79 0.14
N ILE A 113 1.79 2.66 1.11
CA ILE A 113 2.64 3.75 1.61
C ILE A 113 3.63 4.20 0.51
N LEU A 114 4.28 3.25 -0.18
CA LEU A 114 5.22 3.58 -1.26
C LEU A 114 4.51 4.29 -2.43
N ALA A 115 3.32 3.84 -2.81
CA ALA A 115 2.54 4.47 -3.86
C ALA A 115 2.03 5.85 -3.43
N ALA A 116 1.49 6.00 -2.21
CA ALA A 116 1.01 7.29 -1.69
C ALA A 116 2.13 8.32 -1.52
N SER A 117 3.38 7.88 -1.31
CA SER A 117 4.55 8.76 -1.27
C SER A 117 5.10 9.11 -2.65
N GLY A 118 4.60 8.51 -3.72
CA GLY A 118 5.14 8.65 -5.06
C GLY A 118 6.47 7.92 -5.29
N ALA A 119 6.90 7.07 -4.35
CA ALA A 119 8.12 6.26 -4.51
C ALA A 119 7.97 5.16 -5.56
N ILE A 120 6.74 4.71 -5.78
CA ILE A 120 6.33 3.85 -6.90
C ILE A 120 5.10 4.44 -7.58
N VAL A 121 4.98 4.21 -8.89
CA VAL A 121 3.81 4.62 -9.68
C VAL A 121 3.21 3.36 -10.28
N SER A 122 1.92 3.15 -10.06
CA SER A 122 1.18 1.99 -10.56
C SER A 122 -0.27 2.36 -10.81
N ASP A 123 -0.81 1.88 -11.91
CA ASP A 123 -2.21 2.01 -12.31
C ASP A 123 -3.00 0.69 -12.19
N VAL A 124 -2.38 -0.33 -11.58
CA VAL A 124 -2.96 -1.67 -11.44
C VAL A 124 -3.13 -2.15 -9.99
N LEU A 125 -2.89 -1.28 -8.99
CA LEU A 125 -2.97 -1.65 -7.57
C LEU A 125 -4.33 -2.19 -7.16
N ASP A 126 -5.39 -1.68 -7.76
CA ASP A 126 -6.78 -2.06 -7.51
C ASP A 126 -7.19 -3.38 -8.21
N GLN A 127 -6.32 -3.94 -9.03
CA GLN A 127 -6.56 -5.21 -9.72
C GLN A 127 -6.10 -6.43 -8.90
N PHE A 128 -5.30 -6.23 -7.85
CA PHE A 128 -4.69 -7.31 -7.09
C PHE A 128 -5.12 -7.30 -5.63
N MET A 129 -5.42 -8.48 -5.10
CA MET A 129 -5.42 -8.70 -3.65
C MET A 129 -4.01 -9.06 -3.21
N MET A 130 -3.54 -8.49 -2.12
CA MET A 130 -2.19 -8.68 -1.60
C MET A 130 -2.23 -9.09 -0.14
N VAL A 131 -1.51 -10.15 0.20
CA VAL A 131 -1.36 -10.61 1.59
C VAL A 131 0.06 -11.11 1.83
N GLY A 132 0.63 -10.78 2.97
CA GLY A 132 1.96 -11.21 3.35
C GLY A 132 2.50 -10.44 4.54
N GLU A 133 3.18 -11.12 5.44
CA GLU A 133 3.99 -10.52 6.48
C GLU A 133 5.37 -10.18 5.94
N LEU A 134 5.94 -9.05 6.34
CA LEU A 134 7.28 -8.64 5.94
C LEU A 134 8.31 -8.93 7.03
N GLY A 135 9.38 -9.62 6.66
CA GLY A 135 10.62 -9.59 7.43
C GLY A 135 11.29 -8.21 7.33
N LEU A 136 12.19 -7.91 8.26
CA LEU A 136 12.93 -6.63 8.27
C LEU A 136 13.80 -6.43 7.01
N ASP A 137 14.17 -7.53 6.34
CA ASP A 137 14.91 -7.55 5.07
C ASP A 137 14.00 -7.46 3.84
N GLY A 138 12.68 -7.40 4.04
CA GLY A 138 11.68 -7.31 2.98
C GLY A 138 11.25 -8.66 2.41
N LYS A 139 11.71 -9.78 2.96
CA LYS A 139 11.24 -11.11 2.57
C LYS A 139 9.81 -11.33 3.04
N LEU A 140 9.01 -11.96 2.20
CA LEU A 140 7.65 -12.33 2.52
C LEU A 140 7.62 -13.63 3.33
N GLN A 141 7.01 -13.56 4.50
CA GLN A 141 6.78 -14.70 5.39
C GLN A 141 5.44 -15.37 5.08
N PRO A 142 5.33 -16.69 5.25
CA PRO A 142 4.11 -17.43 4.96
C PRO A 142 2.94 -17.00 5.85
N ILE A 143 1.75 -17.04 5.25
CA ILE A 143 0.48 -16.72 5.92
C ILE A 143 -0.39 -17.97 6.07
N LYS A 144 -1.43 -17.86 6.88
CA LYS A 144 -2.49 -18.88 6.99
C LYS A 144 -3.69 -18.51 6.11
N GLY A 145 -4.33 -19.51 5.49
CA GLY A 145 -5.59 -19.32 4.78
C GLY A 145 -5.43 -18.76 3.36
N ALA A 146 -4.36 -19.07 2.66
CA ALA A 146 -4.16 -18.61 1.28
C ALA A 146 -5.24 -19.13 0.33
N LEU A 147 -5.72 -20.36 0.50
CA LEU A 147 -6.80 -20.93 -0.33
C LEU A 147 -8.14 -20.17 -0.18
N PRO A 148 -8.71 -19.96 1.03
CA PRO A 148 -9.94 -19.18 1.17
C PRO A 148 -9.77 -17.72 0.72
N ILE A 149 -8.59 -17.11 0.88
CA ILE A 149 -8.29 -15.78 0.34
C ILE A 149 -8.34 -15.80 -1.19
N ALA A 150 -7.75 -16.81 -1.85
CA ALA A 150 -7.79 -16.94 -3.31
C ALA A 150 -9.24 -17.13 -3.83
N ILE A 151 -10.05 -17.90 -3.14
CA ILE A 151 -11.48 -18.04 -3.46
C ILE A 151 -12.19 -16.68 -3.37
N LYS A 152 -11.87 -15.88 -2.34
CA LYS A 152 -12.44 -14.54 -2.16
C LYS A 152 -11.99 -13.60 -3.27
N ALA A 153 -10.70 -13.54 -3.60
CA ALA A 153 -10.15 -12.70 -4.67
C ALA A 153 -10.85 -13.00 -6.02
N ARG A 154 -11.04 -14.28 -6.35
CA ARG A 154 -11.81 -14.69 -7.54
C ARG A 154 -13.27 -14.23 -7.51
N LYS A 155 -13.95 -14.33 -6.35
CA LYS A 155 -15.34 -13.85 -6.20
C LYS A 155 -15.46 -12.34 -6.41
N GLU A 156 -14.46 -11.58 -5.98
CA GLU A 156 -14.38 -10.13 -6.20
C GLU A 156 -13.98 -9.76 -7.65
N LYS A 157 -13.72 -10.77 -8.50
CA LYS A 157 -13.31 -10.58 -9.89
C LYS A 157 -11.99 -9.79 -10.05
N LEU A 158 -11.11 -9.89 -9.06
CA LEU A 158 -9.78 -9.33 -9.15
C LEU A 158 -8.98 -10.11 -10.19
N ARG A 159 -8.03 -9.42 -10.84
CA ARG A 159 -7.10 -10.02 -11.80
C ARG A 159 -6.24 -11.09 -11.14
N GLY A 160 -5.72 -10.78 -9.95
CA GLY A 160 -4.80 -11.70 -9.32
C GLY A 160 -4.70 -11.56 -7.80
N LEU A 161 -3.98 -12.52 -7.24
CA LEU A 161 -3.63 -12.60 -5.84
C LEU A 161 -2.11 -12.68 -5.69
N ILE A 162 -1.54 -11.77 -4.90
CA ILE A 162 -0.13 -11.75 -4.54
C ILE A 162 0.01 -12.33 -3.13
N VAL A 163 0.79 -13.41 -3.01
CA VAL A 163 1.03 -14.16 -1.77
C VAL A 163 2.52 -14.45 -1.58
N PRO A 164 2.96 -14.78 -0.36
CA PRO A 164 4.30 -15.33 -0.16
C PRO A 164 4.52 -16.60 -0.98
N LYS A 165 5.75 -16.81 -1.46
CA LYS A 165 6.11 -17.95 -2.34
C LYS A 165 5.70 -19.30 -1.76
N GLN A 166 5.78 -19.46 -0.45
CA GLN A 166 5.40 -20.67 0.26
C GLN A 166 3.90 -21.00 0.16
N ASN A 167 3.06 -19.97 -0.04
CA ASN A 167 1.61 -20.10 -0.15
C ASN A 167 1.11 -20.25 -1.60
N GLU A 168 1.98 -20.08 -2.59
CA GLU A 168 1.62 -20.07 -4.01
C GLU A 168 0.85 -21.35 -4.41
N ARG A 169 1.35 -22.51 -4.02
CA ARG A 169 0.73 -23.80 -4.38
C ARG A 169 -0.67 -23.96 -3.78
N GLU A 170 -0.85 -23.52 -2.53
CA GLU A 170 -2.15 -23.55 -1.85
C GLU A 170 -3.17 -22.66 -2.57
N ALA A 171 -2.79 -21.44 -2.94
CA ALA A 171 -3.66 -20.49 -3.61
C ALA A 171 -3.92 -20.85 -5.09
N ALA A 172 -2.95 -21.42 -5.79
CA ALA A 172 -3.02 -21.75 -7.22
C ALA A 172 -4.02 -22.89 -7.55
N VAL A 173 -4.59 -23.55 -6.55
CA VAL A 173 -5.69 -24.51 -6.75
C VAL A 173 -6.96 -23.84 -7.30
N VAL A 174 -7.09 -22.51 -7.09
CA VAL A 174 -8.27 -21.75 -7.52
C VAL A 174 -8.17 -21.40 -9.00
N ASN A 175 -9.02 -22.00 -9.83
CA ASN A 175 -9.08 -21.71 -11.26
C ASN A 175 -9.59 -20.27 -11.53
N ASN A 176 -9.22 -19.71 -12.68
CA ASN A 176 -9.62 -18.38 -13.13
C ASN A 176 -9.19 -17.23 -12.17
N LEU A 177 -8.01 -17.36 -11.59
CA LEU A 177 -7.32 -16.33 -10.80
C LEU A 177 -5.82 -16.45 -11.07
N GLU A 178 -5.17 -15.35 -11.42
CA GLU A 178 -3.71 -15.30 -11.49
C GLU A 178 -3.14 -15.29 -10.08
N VAL A 179 -2.23 -16.23 -9.74
CA VAL A 179 -1.60 -16.30 -8.43
C VAL A 179 -0.11 -16.05 -8.57
N TYR A 180 0.39 -15.07 -7.84
CA TYR A 180 1.78 -14.63 -7.86
C TYR A 180 2.43 -14.93 -6.52
N GLY A 181 3.26 -15.96 -6.47
CA GLY A 181 4.08 -16.30 -5.31
C GLY A 181 5.38 -15.50 -5.30
N MET A 182 5.51 -14.56 -4.36
CA MET A 182 6.62 -13.62 -4.25
C MET A 182 7.51 -13.94 -3.07
N GLU A 183 8.82 -13.77 -3.23
CA GLU A 183 9.80 -13.99 -2.17
C GLU A 183 10.12 -12.73 -1.40
N ASN A 184 10.09 -11.55 -2.10
CA ASN A 184 10.50 -10.29 -1.55
C ASN A 184 9.58 -9.14 -2.02
N ILE A 185 9.53 -8.07 -1.25
CA ILE A 185 8.77 -6.86 -1.60
C ILE A 185 9.21 -6.24 -2.95
N LEU A 186 10.50 -6.38 -3.33
CA LEU A 186 11.00 -5.91 -4.62
C LEU A 186 10.36 -6.63 -5.80
N ASP A 187 10.07 -7.93 -5.67
CA ASP A 187 9.41 -8.71 -6.72
C ASP A 187 7.97 -8.24 -6.91
N VAL A 188 7.30 -7.88 -5.80
CA VAL A 188 5.95 -7.30 -5.83
C VAL A 188 5.97 -5.92 -6.51
N ILE A 189 6.92 -5.06 -6.15
CA ILE A 189 7.05 -3.73 -6.76
C ILE A 189 7.26 -3.86 -8.28
N LYS A 190 8.17 -4.74 -8.72
CA LYS A 190 8.42 -4.99 -10.16
C LYS A 190 7.20 -5.51 -10.93
N LEU A 191 6.33 -6.30 -10.27
CA LEU A 191 5.09 -6.76 -10.88
C LEU A 191 4.09 -5.63 -11.07
N LEU A 192 4.06 -4.68 -10.13
CA LEU A 192 3.05 -3.63 -10.06
C LEU A 192 3.44 -2.35 -10.82
N THR A 193 4.70 -2.17 -11.17
CA THR A 193 5.25 -0.99 -11.89
C THR A 193 5.74 -1.34 -13.29
#